data_fea4de92fa4a89283bf0056fe3942447
#
_entry.id   fea4de92fa4a89283bf0056fe3942447
#
_cell.length_a   1.000
_cell.length_b   1.000
_cell.length_c   1.000
_cell.angle_alpha   90.00
_cell.angle_beta   90.00
_cell.angle_gamma   90.00
#
_symmetry.space_group_name_H-M   'P 1'
#
loop_
_entity.id
_entity.type
_entity.pdbx_description
1 polymer ?
#
loop_
_entity_poly.entity_id
_entity_poly.type
_entity_poly.pdbx_seq_one_letter_code
_entity_poly.pdbx_strand_id
1 'polypeptide(L)'
;MKVCVFDTETTGFPVRDGALENQPYIVQFAAIVGEIDENNEYKELERYNFLIKPRISIPFSASQVHGIYDKDVENEPYIEGKIDEIMRVLNSVDVVVGHNVSYDEEIIGYELERLGRMGEYTPSQVVCTMKSSTQYCKLQGRGMSFKPPKLAELHKFLFNEFFEGAHDAMMDVEATMRSFIELVKRGVIELETSNVMRLF
;
A
#
# COMPACT_ATOMS: atom_id res chain seq x y z
N MET A 1 -0.84 -18.66 4.70
CA MET A 1 -0.31 -17.73 3.66
C MET A 1 0.04 -16.42 4.35
N LYS A 2 1.27 -15.96 4.19
CA LYS A 2 1.74 -14.71 4.80
C LYS A 2 1.41 -13.53 3.88
N VAL A 3 0.78 -12.50 4.41
CA VAL A 3 0.33 -11.32 3.65
C VAL A 3 0.89 -10.05 4.28
N CYS A 4 1.19 -9.05 3.46
CA CYS A 4 1.58 -7.72 3.89
C CYS A 4 0.67 -6.70 3.21
N VAL A 5 -0.09 -5.94 3.99
CA VAL A 5 -0.77 -4.75 3.49
C VAL A 5 0.10 -3.55 3.79
N PHE A 6 0.32 -2.69 2.82
CA PHE A 6 1.12 -1.48 2.99
C PHE A 6 0.52 -0.29 2.27
N ASP A 7 0.94 0.89 2.68
CA ASP A 7 0.57 2.18 2.10
C ASP A 7 1.71 3.18 2.32
N THR A 8 1.78 4.21 1.47
CA THR A 8 2.80 5.26 1.55
C THR A 8 2.18 6.65 1.45
N GLU A 9 2.61 7.56 2.35
CA GLU A 9 2.41 8.98 2.14
C GLU A 9 3.65 9.60 1.51
N THR A 10 3.44 10.61 0.65
CA THR A 10 4.48 11.11 -0.24
C THR A 10 4.48 12.63 -0.36
N THR A 11 5.54 13.18 -0.93
CA THR A 11 5.62 14.62 -1.24
C THR A 11 4.72 15.05 -2.40
N GLY A 12 3.98 14.14 -3.03
CA GLY A 12 3.04 14.45 -4.12
C GLY A 12 2.81 13.27 -5.06
N PHE A 13 2.28 13.55 -6.24
CA PHE A 13 2.00 12.53 -7.25
C PHE A 13 3.16 12.36 -8.25
N PRO A 14 3.31 11.16 -8.86
CA PRO A 14 4.23 10.95 -9.96
C PRO A 14 4.06 11.96 -11.09
N VAL A 15 5.17 12.49 -11.58
CA VAL A 15 5.21 13.43 -12.70
C VAL A 15 5.42 12.62 -13.98
N ARG A 16 4.38 12.54 -14.79
CA ARG A 16 4.43 11.78 -16.05
C ARG A 16 5.57 12.28 -16.93
N ASP A 17 6.40 11.37 -17.42
CA ASP A 17 7.58 11.63 -18.25
C ASP A 17 8.58 12.63 -17.59
N GLY A 18 8.48 12.81 -16.26
CA GLY A 18 9.39 13.64 -15.47
C GLY A 18 10.72 12.95 -15.18
N ALA A 19 11.80 13.73 -15.06
CA ALA A 19 13.07 13.22 -14.60
C ALA A 19 12.95 12.71 -13.14
N LEU A 20 13.81 11.77 -12.75
CA LEU A 20 13.79 11.12 -11.43
C LEU A 20 13.86 12.12 -10.27
N GLU A 21 14.58 13.20 -10.43
CA GLU A 21 14.69 14.29 -9.45
C GLU A 21 13.37 15.02 -9.17
N ASN A 22 12.42 14.97 -10.12
CA ASN A 22 11.10 15.58 -10.01
C ASN A 22 10.02 14.61 -9.51
N GLN A 23 10.37 13.35 -9.32
CA GLN A 23 9.46 12.35 -8.80
C GLN A 23 9.29 12.50 -7.28
N PRO A 24 8.12 12.15 -6.72
CA PRO A 24 7.85 12.28 -5.29
C PRO A 24 8.77 11.40 -4.44
N TYR A 25 8.87 11.75 -3.16
CA TYR A 25 9.60 11.03 -2.12
C TYR A 25 8.61 10.47 -1.11
N ILE A 26 8.94 9.34 -0.49
CA ILE A 26 8.17 8.79 0.64
C ILE A 26 8.41 9.66 1.87
N VAL A 27 7.34 10.00 2.59
CA VAL A 27 7.37 10.69 3.88
C VAL A 27 6.85 9.83 5.04
N GLN A 28 6.01 8.83 4.73
CA GLN A 28 5.58 7.79 5.67
C GLN A 28 5.45 6.46 4.91
N PHE A 29 5.85 5.38 5.57
CA PHE A 29 5.60 4.01 5.16
C PHE A 29 4.91 3.29 6.31
N ALA A 30 3.77 2.70 6.04
CA ALA A 30 3.07 1.86 6.98
C ALA A 30 2.81 0.48 6.40
N ALA A 31 2.88 -0.56 7.24
CA ALA A 31 2.57 -1.92 6.83
C ALA A 31 2.07 -2.76 8.01
N ILE A 32 1.16 -3.67 7.71
CA ILE A 32 0.74 -4.74 8.62
C ILE A 32 1.02 -6.07 7.95
N VAL A 33 1.76 -6.92 8.63
CA VAL A 33 2.05 -8.30 8.20
C VAL A 33 1.19 -9.25 9.03
N GLY A 34 0.58 -10.22 8.38
CA GLY A 34 -0.21 -11.24 9.03
C GLY A 34 -0.26 -12.55 8.27
N GLU A 35 -0.97 -13.49 8.81
CA GLU A 35 -1.23 -14.79 8.19
C GLU A 35 -2.73 -14.98 7.97
N ILE A 36 -3.08 -15.56 6.82
CA ILE A 36 -4.41 -16.04 6.52
C ILE A 36 -4.31 -17.58 6.43
N ASP A 37 -5.12 -18.27 7.20
CA ASP A 37 -5.18 -19.73 7.21
C ASP A 37 -6.11 -20.30 6.11
N GLU A 38 -6.26 -21.61 6.06
CA GLU A 38 -7.13 -22.32 5.11
C GLU A 38 -8.64 -22.04 5.30
N ASN A 39 -9.03 -21.50 6.45
CA ASN A 39 -10.40 -21.10 6.75
C ASN A 39 -10.64 -19.59 6.47
N ASN A 40 -9.66 -18.90 5.90
CA ASN A 40 -9.66 -17.45 5.72
C ASN A 40 -9.69 -16.65 7.04
N GLU A 41 -9.21 -17.26 8.14
CA GLU A 41 -9.05 -16.55 9.39
C GLU A 41 -7.70 -15.83 9.42
N TYR A 42 -7.74 -14.55 9.79
CA TYR A 42 -6.59 -13.66 9.79
C TYR A 42 -5.99 -13.52 11.18
N LYS A 43 -4.66 -13.53 11.24
CA LYS A 43 -3.89 -13.22 12.44
C LYS A 43 -2.80 -12.21 12.12
N GLU A 44 -2.84 -11.04 12.79
CA GLU A 44 -1.75 -10.05 12.72
C GLU A 44 -0.49 -10.59 13.40
N LEU A 45 0.66 -10.37 12.78
CA LEU A 45 1.98 -10.79 13.29
C LEU A 45 2.86 -9.60 13.63
N GLU A 46 2.99 -8.63 12.70
CA GLU A 46 3.91 -7.51 12.81
C GLU A 46 3.27 -6.25 12.24
N ARG A 47 3.69 -5.10 12.77
CA ARG A 47 3.22 -3.79 12.35
C ARG A 47 4.39 -2.83 12.22
N TYR A 48 4.42 -2.08 11.13
CA TYR A 48 5.46 -1.10 10.80
C TYR A 48 4.82 0.24 10.51
N ASN A 49 5.41 1.30 11.07
CA ASN A 49 5.00 2.68 10.80
C ASN A 49 6.22 3.57 10.95
N PHE A 50 6.74 4.09 9.83
CA PHE A 50 7.94 4.90 9.79
C PHE A 50 7.64 6.25 9.17
N LEU A 51 8.02 7.33 9.83
CA LEU A 51 8.23 8.61 9.18
C LEU A 51 9.62 8.61 8.55
N ILE A 52 9.73 9.23 7.37
CA ILE A 52 10.94 9.27 6.56
C ILE A 52 11.16 10.70 6.11
N LYS A 53 12.38 11.21 6.31
CA LYS A 53 12.75 12.56 5.89
C LYS A 53 12.98 12.57 4.38
N PRO A 54 12.20 13.34 3.60
CA PRO A 54 12.45 13.49 2.17
C PRO A 54 13.66 14.40 1.90
N ARG A 55 14.20 14.33 0.67
CA ARG A 55 15.32 15.21 0.24
C ARG A 55 14.89 16.62 -0.15
N ILE A 56 13.60 16.89 -0.14
CA ILE A 56 13.00 18.20 -0.45
C ILE A 56 12.04 18.58 0.68
N SER A 57 11.67 19.85 0.79
CA SER A 57 10.57 20.26 1.65
C SER A 57 9.25 19.65 1.18
N ILE A 58 8.43 19.20 2.11
CA ILE A 58 7.11 18.63 1.82
C ILE A 58 6.21 19.75 1.30
N PRO A 59 5.69 19.64 0.06
CA PRO A 59 4.76 20.64 -0.46
C PRO A 59 3.53 20.79 0.44
N PHE A 60 3.10 22.03 0.66
CA PHE A 60 1.96 22.32 1.51
C PHE A 60 0.68 21.56 1.09
N SER A 61 0.49 21.40 -0.23
CA SER A 61 -0.64 20.60 -0.77
C SER A 61 -0.61 19.12 -0.35
N ALA A 62 0.58 18.52 -0.23
CA ALA A 62 0.75 17.15 0.27
C ALA A 62 0.49 17.10 1.78
N SER A 63 1.11 18.03 2.55
CA SER A 63 0.89 18.13 4.00
C SER A 63 -0.58 18.36 4.37
N GLN A 64 -1.35 19.06 3.55
CA GLN A 64 -2.80 19.22 3.78
C GLN A 64 -3.59 17.92 3.61
N VAL A 65 -3.06 16.95 2.88
CA VAL A 65 -3.68 15.64 2.68
C VAL A 65 -3.38 14.71 3.83
N HIS A 66 -2.09 14.46 4.10
CA HIS A 66 -1.66 13.46 5.10
C HIS A 66 -1.27 14.02 6.48
N GLY A 67 -1.27 15.34 6.64
CA GLY A 67 -1.00 15.99 7.94
C GLY A 67 0.47 16.01 8.36
N ILE A 68 1.41 15.46 7.57
CA ILE A 68 2.84 15.43 7.90
C ILE A 68 3.51 16.69 7.31
N TYR A 69 4.29 17.39 8.14
CA TYR A 69 5.01 18.60 7.78
C TYR A 69 6.52 18.40 7.97
N ASP A 70 7.34 19.29 7.39
CA ASP A 70 8.81 19.23 7.51
C ASP A 70 9.29 19.08 8.96
N LYS A 71 8.62 19.73 9.92
CA LYS A 71 8.94 19.64 11.36
C LYS A 71 8.76 18.24 11.94
N ASP A 72 7.81 17.45 11.39
CA ASP A 72 7.46 16.13 11.90
C ASP A 72 8.50 15.08 11.45
N VAL A 73 9.20 15.36 10.34
CA VAL A 73 10.25 14.49 9.78
C VAL A 73 11.66 15.04 9.97
N GLU A 74 11.84 16.16 10.66
CA GLU A 74 13.12 16.85 10.80
C GLU A 74 14.23 15.96 11.34
N ASN A 75 13.90 15.12 12.32
CA ASN A 75 14.83 14.22 13.01
C ASN A 75 14.73 12.76 12.53
N GLU A 76 13.91 12.50 11.53
CA GLU A 76 13.73 11.16 10.99
C GLU A 76 14.85 10.79 10.01
N PRO A 77 15.13 9.49 9.82
CA PRO A 77 16.12 9.05 8.85
C PRO A 77 15.65 9.34 7.44
N TYR A 78 16.61 9.54 6.53
CA TYR A 78 16.35 9.45 5.10
C TYR A 78 16.02 8.01 4.70
N ILE A 79 15.50 7.84 3.47
CA ILE A 79 15.08 6.53 2.95
C ILE A 79 16.19 5.46 3.02
N GLU A 80 17.48 5.85 2.90
CA GLU A 80 18.62 4.94 3.01
C GLU A 80 18.68 4.20 4.36
N GLY A 81 18.17 4.84 5.41
CA GLY A 81 18.10 4.25 6.76
C GLY A 81 16.91 3.30 6.96
N LYS A 82 15.99 3.22 5.99
CA LYS A 82 14.75 2.42 6.11
C LYS A 82 14.52 1.44 4.97
N ILE A 83 15.12 1.65 3.82
CA ILE A 83 14.83 0.87 2.62
C ILE A 83 15.10 -0.64 2.79
N ASP A 84 16.14 -1.02 3.53
CA ASP A 84 16.44 -2.44 3.80
C ASP A 84 15.32 -3.11 4.59
N GLU A 85 14.78 -2.42 5.59
CA GLU A 85 13.68 -2.92 6.40
C GLU A 85 12.40 -3.02 5.56
N ILE A 86 12.10 -2.00 4.75
CA ILE A 86 10.95 -1.98 3.83
C ILE A 86 11.04 -3.15 2.85
N MET A 87 12.19 -3.34 2.17
CA MET A 87 12.38 -4.43 1.22
C MET A 87 12.30 -5.80 1.89
N ARG A 88 12.87 -5.95 3.08
CA ARG A 88 12.76 -7.19 3.87
C ARG A 88 11.29 -7.52 4.17
N VAL A 89 10.49 -6.55 4.58
CA VAL A 89 9.07 -6.75 4.89
C VAL A 89 8.31 -7.16 3.64
N LEU A 90 8.42 -6.38 2.55
CA LEU A 90 7.63 -6.59 1.33
C LEU A 90 8.02 -7.88 0.57
N ASN A 91 9.30 -8.27 0.59
CA ASN A 91 9.77 -9.46 -0.11
C ASN A 91 9.67 -10.76 0.73
N SER A 92 9.33 -10.68 2.03
CA SER A 92 9.26 -11.85 2.93
C SER A 92 7.89 -12.51 3.01
N VAL A 93 6.92 -12.02 2.24
CA VAL A 93 5.53 -12.47 2.28
C VAL A 93 5.12 -13.15 0.97
N ASP A 94 4.07 -13.95 1.04
CA ASP A 94 3.50 -14.60 -0.15
C ASP A 94 2.73 -13.60 -1.01
N VAL A 95 2.03 -12.65 -0.37
CA VAL A 95 1.17 -11.66 -1.03
C VAL A 95 1.40 -10.27 -0.45
N VAL A 96 1.67 -9.31 -1.33
CA VAL A 96 1.67 -7.88 -1.03
C VAL A 96 0.33 -7.29 -1.45
N VAL A 97 -0.28 -6.48 -0.60
CA VAL A 97 -1.62 -5.91 -0.79
C VAL A 97 -1.59 -4.40 -0.59
N GLY A 98 -2.32 -3.67 -1.42
CA GLY A 98 -2.56 -2.23 -1.23
C GLY A 98 -3.88 -1.80 -1.86
N HIS A 99 -4.31 -0.57 -1.55
CA HIS A 99 -5.45 0.06 -2.22
C HIS A 99 -4.96 1.06 -3.26
N ASN A 100 -5.03 0.72 -4.54
CA ASN A 100 -4.33 1.38 -5.64
C ASN A 100 -2.81 1.14 -5.60
N VAL A 101 -2.42 -0.04 -5.21
CA VAL A 101 -1.02 -0.46 -4.93
C VAL A 101 -0.01 -0.10 -6.02
N SER A 102 -0.44 0.04 -7.28
CA SER A 102 0.45 0.46 -8.36
C SER A 102 1.05 1.86 -8.18
N TYR A 103 0.39 2.73 -7.41
CA TYR A 103 0.94 4.01 -7.00
C TYR A 103 2.13 3.81 -6.04
N ASP A 104 1.91 3.03 -4.98
CA ASP A 104 2.93 2.78 -3.96
C ASP A 104 4.14 2.03 -4.51
N GLU A 105 3.90 1.05 -5.42
CA GLU A 105 4.96 0.34 -6.14
C GLU A 105 5.80 1.29 -7.00
N GLU A 106 5.17 2.25 -7.68
CA GLU A 106 5.86 3.25 -8.49
C GLU A 106 6.73 4.16 -7.61
N ILE A 107 6.22 4.60 -6.45
CA ILE A 107 6.97 5.43 -5.51
C ILE A 107 8.18 4.66 -4.94
N ILE A 108 8.00 3.41 -4.52
CA ILE A 108 9.10 2.53 -4.09
C ILE A 108 10.14 2.39 -5.21
N GLY A 109 9.68 2.22 -6.45
CA GLY A 109 10.54 2.17 -7.63
C GLY A 109 11.44 3.40 -7.76
N TYR A 110 10.91 4.60 -7.59
CA TYR A 110 11.69 5.84 -7.64
C TYR A 110 12.73 5.91 -6.51
N GLU A 111 12.39 5.49 -5.30
CA GLU A 111 13.35 5.46 -4.21
C GLU A 111 14.48 4.45 -4.46
N LEU A 112 14.16 3.26 -4.96
CA LEU A 112 15.16 2.27 -5.34
C LEU A 112 16.04 2.74 -6.50
N GLU A 113 15.46 3.44 -7.49
CA GLU A 113 16.22 4.00 -8.61
C GLU A 113 17.21 5.08 -8.14
N ARG A 114 16.80 5.99 -7.23
CA ARG A 114 17.70 7.00 -6.62
C ARG A 114 18.87 6.37 -5.88
N LEU A 115 18.66 5.20 -5.30
CA LEU A 115 19.69 4.45 -4.56
C LEU A 115 20.54 3.53 -5.46
N GLY A 116 20.23 3.42 -6.76
CA GLY A 116 20.88 2.48 -7.67
C GLY A 116 20.55 1.01 -7.36
N ARG A 117 19.38 0.74 -6.74
CA ARG A 117 18.93 -0.56 -6.23
C ARG A 117 17.73 -1.11 -6.99
N MET A 118 17.61 -0.76 -8.26
CA MET A 118 16.55 -1.27 -9.13
C MET A 118 16.50 -2.79 -9.12
N GLY A 119 15.27 -3.34 -9.05
CA GLY A 119 15.03 -4.79 -9.06
C GLY A 119 15.09 -5.47 -7.68
N GLU A 120 15.28 -4.74 -6.59
CA GLU A 120 15.23 -5.33 -5.24
C GLU A 120 13.79 -5.54 -4.72
N TYR A 121 12.80 -4.85 -5.28
CA TYR A 121 11.40 -5.13 -5.00
C TYR A 121 10.91 -6.28 -5.89
N THR A 122 10.70 -7.45 -5.27
CA THR A 122 10.39 -8.71 -5.97
C THR A 122 9.26 -9.48 -5.27
N PRO A 123 8.06 -8.88 -5.11
CA PRO A 123 6.95 -9.56 -4.47
C PRO A 123 6.52 -10.80 -5.26
N SER A 124 6.15 -11.88 -4.57
CA SER A 124 5.67 -13.10 -5.21
C SER A 124 4.31 -12.91 -5.87
N GLN A 125 3.41 -12.21 -5.18
CA GLN A 125 2.08 -11.85 -5.69
C GLN A 125 1.72 -10.44 -5.20
N VAL A 126 1.04 -9.66 -6.05
CA VAL A 126 0.51 -8.33 -5.69
C VAL A 126 -0.99 -8.31 -5.89
N VAL A 127 -1.72 -7.84 -4.89
CA VAL A 127 -3.18 -7.70 -4.91
C VAL A 127 -3.58 -6.25 -4.70
N CYS A 128 -4.40 -5.72 -5.60
CA CYS A 128 -4.97 -4.38 -5.50
C CYS A 128 -6.43 -4.44 -5.11
N THR A 129 -6.77 -4.09 -3.87
CA THR A 129 -8.16 -4.11 -3.38
C THR A 129 -9.08 -3.20 -4.19
N MET A 130 -8.57 -2.06 -4.68
CA MET A 130 -9.33 -1.15 -5.56
C MET A 130 -9.73 -1.84 -6.88
N LYS A 131 -8.77 -2.44 -7.57
CA LYS A 131 -9.01 -3.09 -8.87
C LYS A 131 -9.91 -4.32 -8.70
N SER A 132 -9.62 -5.18 -7.71
CA SER A 132 -10.37 -6.42 -7.46
C SER A 132 -11.83 -6.16 -7.09
N SER A 133 -12.12 -5.05 -6.39
CA SER A 133 -13.48 -4.73 -5.95
C SER A 133 -14.31 -3.91 -6.93
N THR A 134 -13.72 -3.40 -8.03
CA THR A 134 -14.41 -2.51 -8.98
C THR A 134 -15.70 -3.13 -9.53
N GLN A 135 -15.63 -4.38 -10.00
CA GLN A 135 -16.79 -5.09 -10.55
C GLN A 135 -17.77 -5.56 -9.45
N TYR A 136 -17.28 -5.75 -8.25
CA TYR A 136 -18.10 -6.14 -7.11
C TYR A 136 -18.90 -4.97 -6.54
N CYS A 137 -18.28 -3.82 -6.36
CA CYS A 137 -18.95 -2.60 -5.85
C CYS A 137 -19.89 -1.97 -6.86
N LYS A 138 -19.64 -2.08 -8.17
CA LYS A 138 -20.45 -1.53 -9.26
C LYS A 138 -20.79 -0.05 -9.08
N LEU A 139 -19.84 0.73 -8.56
CA LEU A 139 -20.05 2.18 -8.39
C LEU A 139 -20.18 2.85 -9.76
N GLN A 140 -21.16 3.76 -9.88
CA GLN A 140 -21.42 4.47 -11.13
C GLN A 140 -20.22 5.31 -11.57
N GLY A 141 -19.65 4.97 -12.72
CA GLY A 141 -18.60 5.73 -13.40
C GLY A 141 -19.16 6.71 -14.44
N ARG A 142 -18.29 7.22 -15.28
CA ARG A 142 -18.70 8.00 -16.46
C ARG A 142 -19.16 7.03 -17.57
N GLY A 143 -20.34 7.28 -18.12
CA GLY A 143 -20.94 6.40 -19.13
C GLY A 143 -21.44 5.07 -18.55
N MET A 144 -21.19 3.96 -19.26
CA MET A 144 -21.65 2.63 -18.87
C MET A 144 -20.63 1.82 -18.06
N SER A 145 -19.46 2.38 -17.73
CA SER A 145 -18.41 1.70 -16.96
C SER A 145 -18.58 1.95 -15.47
N PHE A 146 -18.14 1.00 -14.65
CA PHE A 146 -17.99 1.19 -13.21
C PHE A 146 -16.69 1.93 -12.91
N LYS A 147 -16.73 2.83 -11.92
CA LYS A 147 -15.51 3.47 -11.41
C LYS A 147 -14.87 2.61 -10.34
N PRO A 148 -13.52 2.60 -10.24
CA PRO A 148 -12.83 2.03 -9.08
C PRO A 148 -13.28 2.76 -7.79
N PRO A 149 -13.56 2.02 -6.70
CA PRO A 149 -13.89 2.65 -5.42
C PRO A 149 -12.66 3.30 -4.80
N LYS A 150 -12.84 4.45 -4.16
CA LYS A 150 -11.88 4.94 -3.17
C LYS A 150 -11.90 4.03 -1.95
N LEU A 151 -10.83 4.01 -1.13
CA LEU A 151 -10.77 3.18 0.06
C LEU A 151 -11.97 3.40 1.01
N ALA A 152 -12.33 4.66 1.29
CA ALA A 152 -13.50 4.98 2.10
C ALA A 152 -14.83 4.50 1.48
N GLU A 153 -14.95 4.52 0.14
CA GLU A 153 -16.14 3.99 -0.55
C GLU A 153 -16.21 2.47 -0.45
N LEU A 154 -15.06 1.78 -0.60
CA LEU A 154 -14.96 0.33 -0.44
C LEU A 154 -15.31 -0.08 1.00
N HIS A 155 -14.68 0.57 2.00
CA HIS A 155 -14.92 0.29 3.40
C HIS A 155 -16.40 0.47 3.77
N LYS A 156 -17.00 1.60 3.35
CA LYS A 156 -18.44 1.84 3.54
C LYS A 156 -19.31 0.78 2.85
N PHE A 157 -18.95 0.36 1.64
CA PHE A 157 -19.69 -0.66 0.90
C PHE A 157 -19.68 -2.02 1.61
N LEU A 158 -18.51 -2.40 2.16
CA LEU A 158 -18.33 -3.69 2.82
C LEU A 158 -18.97 -3.76 4.21
N PHE A 159 -18.84 -2.68 5.00
CA PHE A 159 -19.17 -2.68 6.43
C PHE A 159 -20.31 -1.75 6.80
N ASN A 160 -20.80 -0.91 5.86
CA ASN A 160 -21.75 0.18 6.12
C ASN A 160 -21.28 1.17 7.20
N GLU A 161 -19.97 1.31 7.35
CA GLU A 161 -19.29 2.19 8.30
C GLU A 161 -18.38 3.16 7.56
N PHE A 162 -18.21 4.37 8.08
CA PHE A 162 -17.13 5.26 7.68
C PHE A 162 -15.94 5.00 8.60
N PHE A 163 -14.72 5.07 8.08
CA PHE A 163 -13.53 5.13 8.92
C PHE A 163 -13.01 6.57 8.95
N GLU A 164 -12.53 6.97 10.13
CA GLU A 164 -11.89 8.26 10.34
C GLU A 164 -10.37 8.13 10.16
N GLY A 165 -9.70 9.24 9.82
CA GLY A 165 -8.24 9.27 9.68
C GLY A 165 -7.73 8.84 8.30
N ALA A 166 -8.55 8.90 7.24
CA ALA A 166 -8.09 8.76 5.86
C ALA A 166 -6.91 9.73 5.61
N HIS A 167 -5.89 9.23 4.86
CA HIS A 167 -4.63 9.91 4.58
C HIS A 167 -3.64 9.97 5.78
N ASP A 168 -3.74 9.03 6.70
CA ASP A 168 -2.65 8.55 7.52
C ASP A 168 -2.34 7.13 7.06
N ALA A 169 -1.11 6.85 6.65
CA ALA A 169 -0.77 5.57 6.02
C ALA A 169 -1.15 4.36 6.91
N MET A 170 -1.03 4.45 8.24
CA MET A 170 -1.40 3.34 9.12
C MET A 170 -2.92 3.13 9.17
N MET A 171 -3.71 4.21 9.20
CA MET A 171 -5.17 4.11 9.15
C MET A 171 -5.65 3.54 7.81
N ASP A 172 -5.02 3.94 6.72
CA ASP A 172 -5.33 3.43 5.38
C ASP A 172 -4.92 1.95 5.25
N VAL A 173 -3.78 1.52 5.84
CA VAL A 173 -3.38 0.12 5.94
C VAL A 173 -4.39 -0.70 6.73
N GLU A 174 -4.87 -0.22 7.89
CA GLU A 174 -5.88 -0.93 8.70
C GLU A 174 -7.21 -1.09 7.94
N ALA A 175 -7.68 -0.02 7.29
CA ALA A 175 -8.90 -0.06 6.48
C ALA A 175 -8.74 -0.99 5.26
N THR A 176 -7.56 -0.97 4.62
CA THR A 176 -7.23 -1.83 3.49
C THR A 176 -7.15 -3.29 3.92
N MET A 177 -6.48 -3.61 5.04
CA MET A 177 -6.40 -4.97 5.58
C MET A 177 -7.79 -5.52 5.90
N ARG A 178 -8.62 -4.76 6.62
CA ARG A 178 -9.99 -5.14 6.95
C ARG A 178 -10.80 -5.41 5.68
N SER A 179 -10.69 -4.54 4.68
CA SER A 179 -11.37 -4.69 3.40
C SER A 179 -10.85 -5.89 2.60
N PHE A 180 -9.55 -6.13 2.60
CA PHE A 180 -8.93 -7.26 1.92
C PHE A 180 -9.42 -8.60 2.49
N ILE A 181 -9.39 -8.76 3.81
CA ILE A 181 -9.87 -9.98 4.48
C ILE A 181 -11.34 -10.24 4.13
N GLU A 182 -12.17 -9.21 4.17
CA GLU A 182 -13.59 -9.33 3.83
C GLU A 182 -13.81 -9.71 2.35
N LEU A 183 -13.02 -9.14 1.44
CA LEU A 183 -13.08 -9.49 0.01
C LEU A 183 -12.64 -10.94 -0.24
N VAL A 184 -11.65 -11.45 0.52
CA VAL A 184 -11.25 -12.86 0.49
C VAL A 184 -12.38 -13.76 1.02
N LYS A 185 -12.96 -13.43 2.19
CA LYS A 185 -14.09 -14.18 2.79
C LYS A 185 -15.32 -14.24 1.86
N ARG A 186 -15.54 -13.20 1.08
CA ARG A 186 -16.64 -13.14 0.08
C ARG A 186 -16.30 -13.79 -1.27
N GLY A 187 -15.10 -14.33 -1.44
CA GLY A 187 -14.65 -14.93 -2.70
C GLY A 187 -14.49 -13.93 -3.85
N VAL A 188 -14.31 -12.63 -3.55
CA VAL A 188 -14.03 -11.59 -4.54
C VAL A 188 -12.55 -11.56 -4.90
N ILE A 189 -11.69 -11.86 -3.93
CA ILE A 189 -10.26 -12.08 -4.09
C ILE A 189 -9.97 -13.55 -3.81
N GLU A 190 -9.43 -14.23 -4.82
CA GLU A 190 -8.93 -15.59 -4.68
C GLU A 190 -7.41 -15.52 -4.50
N LEU A 191 -6.90 -16.12 -3.42
CA LEU A 191 -5.47 -16.19 -3.14
C LEU A 191 -4.91 -17.47 -3.76
N GLU A 192 -3.92 -17.31 -4.65
CA GLU A 192 -3.23 -18.46 -5.23
C GLU A 192 -2.39 -19.13 -4.12
N THR A 193 -2.80 -20.32 -3.71
CA THR A 193 -1.92 -21.17 -2.92
C THR A 193 -0.77 -21.61 -3.82
N SER A 194 0.46 -21.20 -3.46
CA SER A 194 1.67 -21.69 -4.12
C SER A 194 1.72 -23.20 -3.95
N ASN A 195 1.11 -23.93 -4.85
CA ASN A 195 1.37 -25.35 -5.03
C ASN A 195 2.79 -25.48 -5.61
N VAL A 196 3.79 -25.28 -4.77
CA VAL A 196 5.10 -25.85 -5.04
C VAL A 196 4.89 -27.36 -4.95
N MET A 197 4.55 -27.99 -6.07
CA MET A 197 4.78 -29.41 -6.25
C MET A 197 6.27 -29.62 -5.97
N ARG A 198 6.60 -30.01 -4.75
CA ARG A 198 7.89 -30.67 -4.47
C ARG A 198 7.82 -31.99 -5.26
N LEU A 199 8.35 -31.96 -6.48
CA LEU A 199 8.74 -33.16 -7.19
C LEU A 199 9.86 -33.80 -6.36
N PHE A 200 9.51 -34.87 -5.67
CA PHE A 200 10.47 -35.81 -5.08
C PHE A 200 11.10 -36.67 -6.19
#